data_12aface54c4f78b46ae52bb629b39608
#
_entry.id   12aface54c4f78b46ae52bb629b39608
#
_cell.length_a   1.000
_cell.length_b   1.000
_cell.length_c   1.000
_cell.angle_alpha   90.00
_cell.angle_beta   90.00
_cell.angle_gamma   90.00
#
_symmetry.space_group_name_H-M   'P 1'
#
loop_
_entity.id
_entity.type
_entity.pdbx_description
1 polymer ?
#
loop_
_entity_poly.entity_id
_entity_poly.type
_entity_poly.pdbx_seq_one_letter_code
_entity_poly.pdbx_strand_id
1 'polypeptide(L)'
;MKKSISIIGTLALASSLYGVDEQITIIDQKSPDFLLGKQTHINMKFIPDDAPDMWLKAGVRIQGTMENLDTNYNDANKVDTNINDAYLRRVRFEVAAGFGKHASFVMDIRNDKSNYGIENSEGNFNVGDAYVKIKKPFGTSLVNFRLYRAKIDVSRTETVKSARVIVYDRPYIADAAAQYISFNRRGANVQMLGDWEKKIHYQIAVGSASSPDKALDASGVKGSTASVEMDDQSFFYGGKIRLSPFNGWEETKRTESYFGVGKHLSIGAAYWAIPKMKGTADVSGTIANFDLNRELINVEASAHYKGFFIQGEYFKFNDTVKEWALPANGNVETGTSSGWYAVSEYVFTDFGYVAPFVRYESWDRFESADGYEVTSALGGINWYLRGNTTKVGFVYQEDTYGENTGNKDERIMRITSQWFF
;
A
#
# COMPACT_ATOMS: atom_id res chain seq x y z
N MET A 1 36.76 -6.00 -9.18
CA MET A 1 36.31 -4.66 -9.52
C MET A 1 36.42 -4.43 -11.03
N LYS A 2 35.48 -4.85 -11.85
CA LYS A 2 35.35 -4.49 -13.29
C LYS A 2 34.32 -5.42 -13.97
N LYS A 3 33.02 -5.26 -13.66
CA LYS A 3 31.94 -5.90 -14.48
C LYS A 3 30.57 -5.22 -14.29
N SER A 4 30.54 -3.94 -13.88
CA SER A 4 29.27 -3.18 -13.78
C SER A 4 29.05 -2.19 -14.94
N ILE A 5 29.77 -2.33 -16.05
CA ILE A 5 29.88 -1.29 -17.09
C ILE A 5 28.92 -1.53 -18.27
N SER A 6 28.30 -2.70 -18.40
CA SER A 6 27.61 -3.07 -19.64
C SER A 6 26.19 -2.51 -19.82
N ILE A 7 25.49 -2.15 -18.75
CA ILE A 7 24.15 -1.53 -18.83
C ILE A 7 24.24 -0.01 -18.98
N ILE A 8 25.32 0.59 -18.50
CA ILE A 8 25.58 2.02 -18.63
C ILE A 8 25.90 2.40 -20.09
N GLY A 9 26.50 1.51 -20.86
CA GLY A 9 26.89 1.76 -22.25
C GLY A 9 25.72 2.00 -23.21
N THR A 10 24.58 1.38 -22.99
CA THR A 10 23.42 1.51 -23.90
C THR A 10 22.61 2.81 -23.61
N LEU A 11 22.65 3.31 -22.39
CA LEU A 11 22.05 4.58 -22.03
C LEU A 11 22.95 5.76 -22.40
N ALA A 12 24.27 5.60 -22.34
CA ALA A 12 25.24 6.62 -22.77
C ALA A 12 25.17 6.92 -24.29
N LEU A 13 24.79 5.93 -25.11
CA LEU A 13 24.59 6.14 -26.56
C LEU A 13 23.34 6.98 -26.88
N ALA A 14 22.32 6.98 -26.01
CA ALA A 14 21.14 7.82 -26.18
C ALA A 14 21.40 9.27 -25.73
N SER A 15 22.27 9.48 -24.73
CA SER A 15 22.60 10.80 -24.20
C SER A 15 23.50 11.62 -25.14
N SER A 16 24.39 10.97 -25.88
CA SER A 16 25.29 11.65 -26.83
C SER A 16 24.56 12.25 -28.05
N LEU A 17 23.32 11.83 -28.31
CA LEU A 17 22.48 12.34 -29.41
C LEU A 17 21.72 13.63 -29.09
N TYR A 18 21.63 14.02 -27.80
CA TYR A 18 20.79 15.12 -27.35
C TYR A 18 21.49 16.18 -26.47
N GLY A 19 22.82 16.16 -26.34
CA GLY A 19 23.54 17.17 -25.53
C GLY A 19 23.16 17.16 -24.04
N VAL A 20 23.03 15.99 -23.46
CA VAL A 20 22.66 15.81 -22.04
C VAL A 20 23.90 15.78 -21.18
N ASP A 21 24.03 16.75 -20.26
CA ASP A 21 25.00 16.67 -19.17
C ASP A 21 24.58 15.61 -18.16
N GLU A 22 25.19 14.42 -18.23
CA GLU A 22 24.98 13.34 -17.26
C GLU A 22 25.70 13.65 -15.95
N GLN A 23 24.99 14.16 -14.97
CA GLN A 23 25.46 14.13 -13.58
C GLN A 23 25.12 12.79 -12.95
N ILE A 24 26.02 11.80 -13.07
CA ILE A 24 25.95 10.55 -12.29
C ILE A 24 26.40 10.91 -10.88
N THR A 25 25.47 11.11 -9.97
CA THR A 25 25.78 11.31 -8.56
C THR A 25 26.12 9.95 -7.94
N ILE A 26 27.41 9.69 -7.67
CA ILE A 26 27.83 8.56 -6.86
C ILE A 26 27.46 8.87 -5.41
N ILE A 27 26.62 8.04 -4.84
CA ILE A 27 26.06 8.24 -3.51
C ILE A 27 26.90 7.50 -2.49
N ASP A 28 27.22 8.18 -1.39
CA ASP A 28 27.79 7.53 -0.21
C ASP A 28 26.81 6.47 0.32
N GLN A 29 27.21 5.20 0.27
CA GLN A 29 26.42 4.04 0.69
C GLN A 29 26.09 4.06 2.19
N LYS A 30 26.76 4.89 2.98
CA LYS A 30 26.50 5.10 4.41
C LYS A 30 25.57 6.28 4.68
N SER A 31 25.19 7.02 3.66
CA SER A 31 24.31 8.17 3.85
C SER A 31 22.92 7.74 4.34
N PRO A 32 22.28 8.49 5.25
CA PRO A 32 20.93 8.20 5.70
C PRO A 32 19.92 8.11 4.55
N ASP A 33 20.10 8.90 3.50
CA ASP A 33 19.21 8.90 2.31
C ASP A 33 19.34 7.60 1.52
N PHE A 34 20.50 7.01 1.48
CA PHE A 34 20.72 5.72 0.85
C PHE A 34 20.07 4.58 1.66
N LEU A 35 20.32 4.51 2.97
CA LEU A 35 19.72 3.49 3.86
C LEU A 35 18.20 3.53 3.80
N LEU A 36 17.62 4.73 3.78
CA LEU A 36 16.17 4.91 3.69
C LEU A 36 15.59 4.70 2.27
N GLY A 37 16.43 4.31 1.31
CA GLY A 37 15.99 4.00 -0.06
C GLY A 37 15.48 5.20 -0.84
N LYS A 38 16.04 6.40 -0.59
CA LYS A 38 15.64 7.60 -1.32
C LYS A 38 16.29 7.74 -2.70
N GLN A 39 17.39 7.05 -2.91
CA GLN A 39 18.23 7.22 -4.10
C GLN A 39 18.37 5.90 -4.85
N THR A 40 17.23 5.35 -5.24
CA THR A 40 17.11 4.09 -5.96
C THR A 40 16.82 4.29 -7.45
N HIS A 41 16.99 5.50 -7.97
CA HIS A 41 16.60 5.83 -9.34
C HIS A 41 17.80 6.39 -10.10
N ILE A 42 17.92 6.05 -11.35
CA ILE A 42 18.74 6.80 -12.29
C ILE A 42 18.11 8.20 -12.43
N ASN A 43 18.90 9.22 -12.11
CA ASN A 43 18.47 10.60 -12.23
C ASN A 43 19.16 11.22 -13.45
N MET A 44 18.37 11.74 -14.38
CA MET A 44 18.84 12.50 -15.51
C MET A 44 18.27 13.90 -15.42
N LYS A 45 19.13 14.91 -15.56
CA LYS A 45 18.72 16.31 -15.62
C LYS A 45 18.98 16.81 -17.03
N PHE A 46 17.96 17.25 -17.71
CA PHE A 46 18.05 17.89 -19.01
C PHE A 46 18.00 19.40 -18.80
N ILE A 47 18.98 20.13 -19.31
CA ILE A 47 18.99 21.59 -19.31
C ILE A 47 19.10 21.98 -20.79
N PRO A 48 17.99 22.06 -21.54
CA PRO A 48 17.99 22.66 -22.85
C PRO A 48 18.26 24.17 -22.68
N ASP A 49 19.01 24.75 -23.58
CA ASP A 49 19.41 26.16 -23.53
C ASP A 49 18.21 27.15 -23.42
N ASP A 50 17.03 26.74 -23.89
CA ASP A 50 15.81 27.55 -23.97
C ASP A 50 14.63 27.05 -23.15
N ALA A 51 14.78 26.01 -22.30
CA ALA A 51 13.67 25.41 -21.57
C ALA A 51 13.86 25.45 -20.04
N PRO A 52 12.76 25.47 -19.24
CA PRO A 52 12.87 25.33 -17.81
C PRO A 52 13.51 23.99 -17.44
N ASP A 53 14.19 23.94 -16.30
CA ASP A 53 14.82 22.74 -15.76
C ASP A 53 13.94 21.50 -15.90
N MET A 54 14.31 20.60 -16.80
CA MET A 54 13.68 19.28 -16.93
C MET A 54 14.48 18.24 -16.21
N TRP A 55 13.79 17.27 -15.60
CA TRP A 55 14.43 16.14 -14.96
C TRP A 55 13.63 14.86 -15.18
N LEU A 56 14.34 13.74 -15.26
CA LEU A 56 13.77 12.39 -15.37
C LEU A 56 14.36 11.51 -14.26
N LYS A 57 13.54 10.65 -13.67
CA LYS A 57 13.94 9.59 -12.74
C LYS A 57 13.33 8.29 -13.20
N ALA A 58 14.12 7.25 -13.28
CA ALA A 58 13.68 5.91 -13.60
C ALA A 58 14.22 4.91 -12.58
N GLY A 59 13.45 3.90 -12.24
CA GLY A 59 13.87 2.84 -11.33
C GLY A 59 13.13 1.56 -11.57
N VAL A 60 13.77 0.44 -11.22
CA VAL A 60 13.23 -0.91 -11.33
C VAL A 60 13.28 -1.58 -9.97
N ARG A 61 12.17 -2.22 -9.58
CA ARG A 61 12.10 -3.01 -8.37
C ARG A 61 11.64 -4.42 -8.67
N ILE A 62 12.36 -5.38 -8.08
CA ILE A 62 12.04 -6.80 -8.17
C ILE A 62 11.95 -7.37 -6.76
N GLN A 63 10.90 -8.14 -6.50
CA GLN A 63 10.74 -8.93 -5.28
C GLN A 63 10.42 -10.37 -5.69
N GLY A 64 11.26 -11.32 -5.24
CA GLY A 64 11.02 -12.74 -5.39
C GLY A 64 10.66 -13.35 -4.04
N THR A 65 9.77 -14.32 -4.03
CA THR A 65 9.32 -15.03 -2.84
C THR A 65 9.35 -16.53 -3.07
N MET A 66 9.79 -17.27 -2.05
CA MET A 66 9.58 -18.70 -1.88
C MET A 66 8.65 -18.84 -0.68
N GLU A 67 7.60 -19.64 -0.82
CA GLU A 67 6.53 -19.75 0.16
C GLU A 67 6.15 -21.21 0.38
N ASN A 68 5.90 -21.56 1.62
CA ASN A 68 5.15 -22.75 2.00
C ASN A 68 3.86 -22.28 2.67
N LEU A 69 2.74 -22.71 2.17
CA LEU A 69 1.40 -22.49 2.71
C LEU A 69 0.81 -23.81 3.17
N ASP A 70 0.53 -23.92 4.45
CA ASP A 70 -0.16 -25.04 5.10
C ASP A 70 -1.52 -24.54 5.56
N THR A 71 -2.59 -25.13 5.03
CA THR A 71 -3.98 -24.78 5.35
C THR A 71 -4.69 -25.97 5.97
N ASN A 72 -5.17 -25.78 7.19
CA ASN A 72 -5.96 -26.76 7.93
C ASN A 72 -7.42 -26.26 7.99
N TYR A 73 -8.34 -27.05 7.48
CA TYR A 73 -9.76 -26.72 7.49
C TYR A 73 -10.45 -27.34 8.71
N ASN A 74 -11.23 -26.54 9.43
CA ASN A 74 -12.10 -27.01 10.50
C ASN A 74 -13.44 -27.58 9.98
N ASP A 75 -13.54 -27.81 8.67
CA ASP A 75 -14.69 -28.38 7.97
C ASP A 75 -14.34 -29.77 7.44
N ALA A 76 -15.03 -30.78 7.93
CA ALA A 76 -14.79 -32.21 7.58
C ALA A 76 -15.00 -32.53 6.08
N ASN A 77 -15.64 -31.64 5.32
CA ASN A 77 -15.84 -31.80 3.88
C ASN A 77 -14.69 -31.18 3.04
N LYS A 78 -13.72 -30.53 3.68
CA LYS A 78 -12.56 -29.92 3.02
C LYS A 78 -11.30 -30.70 3.36
N VAL A 79 -10.36 -30.70 2.44
CA VAL A 79 -9.08 -31.39 2.59
C VAL A 79 -7.99 -30.37 2.90
N ASP A 80 -7.22 -30.68 3.96
CA ASP A 80 -6.05 -29.89 4.32
C ASP A 80 -5.03 -29.88 3.16
N THR A 81 -4.37 -28.76 2.99
CA THR A 81 -3.42 -28.58 1.90
C THR A 81 -2.09 -28.06 2.40
N ASN A 82 -0.99 -28.55 1.79
CA ASN A 82 0.34 -28.00 2.01
C ASN A 82 0.99 -27.75 0.64
N ILE A 83 1.22 -26.49 0.32
CA ILE A 83 1.65 -26.07 -1.01
C ILE A 83 2.96 -25.28 -0.89
N ASN A 84 3.96 -25.68 -1.71
CA ASN A 84 5.18 -24.93 -1.87
C ASN A 84 5.16 -24.18 -3.21
N ASP A 85 5.53 -22.93 -3.20
CA ASP A 85 5.57 -22.10 -4.40
C ASP A 85 6.77 -21.15 -4.42
N ALA A 86 7.17 -20.74 -5.62
CA ALA A 86 8.25 -19.76 -5.84
C ALA A 86 7.87 -18.83 -6.99
N TYR A 87 7.74 -17.56 -6.72
CA TYR A 87 7.20 -16.61 -7.68
C TYR A 87 7.80 -15.20 -7.58
N LEU A 88 7.59 -14.40 -8.63
CA LEU A 88 7.91 -12.98 -8.61
C LEU A 88 6.74 -12.22 -7.97
N ARG A 89 6.93 -11.88 -6.70
CA ARG A 89 5.91 -11.18 -5.93
C ARG A 89 5.60 -9.79 -6.46
N ARG A 90 6.64 -9.06 -6.94
CA ARG A 90 6.48 -7.74 -7.57
C ARG A 90 7.59 -7.47 -8.58
N VAL A 91 7.20 -7.02 -9.74
CA VAL A 91 8.07 -6.36 -10.71
C VAL A 91 7.49 -4.98 -10.99
N ARG A 92 8.27 -3.92 -10.80
CA ARG A 92 7.79 -2.54 -10.97
C ARG A 92 8.80 -1.69 -11.69
N PHE A 93 8.29 -0.90 -12.64
CA PHE A 93 9.01 0.16 -13.33
C PHE A 93 8.44 1.49 -12.87
N GLU A 94 9.27 2.29 -12.21
CA GLU A 94 8.87 3.59 -11.68
C GLU A 94 9.53 4.69 -12.53
N VAL A 95 8.72 5.64 -13.01
CA VAL A 95 9.19 6.80 -13.79
C VAL A 95 8.60 8.05 -13.16
N ALA A 96 9.44 9.08 -13.02
CA ALA A 96 8.98 10.41 -12.68
C ALA A 96 9.71 11.43 -13.54
N ALA A 97 8.97 12.37 -14.10
CA ALA A 97 9.50 13.48 -14.89
C ALA A 97 8.96 14.81 -14.36
N GLY A 98 9.69 15.89 -14.50
CA GLY A 98 9.22 17.19 -14.05
C GLY A 98 9.84 18.35 -14.81
N PHE A 99 9.14 19.48 -14.67
CA PHE A 99 9.56 20.79 -15.18
C PHE A 99 9.79 21.70 -13.98
N GLY A 100 11.03 22.11 -13.77
CA GLY A 100 11.41 22.93 -12.62
C GLY A 100 11.08 22.24 -11.29
N LYS A 101 10.70 23.05 -10.30
CA LYS A 101 10.42 22.60 -8.92
C LYS A 101 8.94 22.34 -8.64
N HIS A 102 8.05 22.80 -9.53
CA HIS A 102 6.63 22.93 -9.23
C HIS A 102 5.74 21.87 -9.85
N ALA A 103 6.05 21.38 -11.03
CA ALA A 103 5.24 20.38 -11.73
C ALA A 103 6.03 19.08 -11.95
N SER A 104 5.38 17.95 -11.72
CA SER A 104 5.95 16.65 -12.03
C SER A 104 4.86 15.63 -12.35
N PHE A 105 5.19 14.70 -13.24
CA PHE A 105 4.43 13.50 -13.54
C PHE A 105 5.11 12.31 -12.87
N VAL A 106 4.31 11.39 -12.33
CA VAL A 106 4.79 10.14 -11.73
C VAL A 106 3.94 8.99 -12.29
N MET A 107 4.61 7.92 -12.71
CA MET A 107 3.95 6.71 -13.18
C MET A 107 4.70 5.48 -12.66
N ASP A 108 3.96 4.45 -12.25
CA ASP A 108 4.49 3.10 -12.05
C ASP A 108 3.72 2.07 -12.89
N ILE A 109 4.46 1.23 -13.59
CA ILE A 109 3.96 0.03 -14.25
C ILE A 109 4.37 -1.15 -13.37
N ARG A 110 3.44 -2.05 -13.12
CA ARG A 110 3.64 -3.13 -12.16
C ARG A 110 3.05 -4.45 -12.63
N ASN A 111 3.75 -5.52 -12.28
CA ASN A 111 3.24 -6.86 -12.27
C ASN A 111 3.39 -7.37 -10.83
N ASP A 112 2.31 -7.80 -10.22
CA ASP A 112 2.29 -8.38 -8.87
C ASP A 112 1.86 -9.85 -9.00
N LYS A 113 2.55 -10.79 -8.31
CA LYS A 113 2.29 -12.23 -8.30
C LYS A 113 2.40 -12.92 -9.67
N SER A 114 3.52 -12.72 -10.35
CA SER A 114 3.84 -13.45 -11.60
C SER A 114 4.34 -14.86 -11.30
N ASN A 115 3.81 -15.85 -11.99
CA ASN A 115 4.03 -17.28 -11.76
C ASN A 115 3.61 -17.76 -10.36
N TYR A 116 2.55 -17.18 -9.81
CA TYR A 116 2.02 -17.61 -8.53
C TYR A 116 1.08 -18.80 -8.71
N GLY A 117 1.59 -20.00 -8.47
CA GLY A 117 0.89 -21.27 -8.75
C GLY A 117 -0.34 -21.48 -7.87
N ILE A 118 -0.31 -21.05 -6.60
CA ILE A 118 -1.44 -21.17 -5.67
C ILE A 118 -2.70 -20.45 -6.21
N GLU A 119 -2.55 -19.27 -6.81
CA GLU A 119 -3.67 -18.52 -7.41
C GLU A 119 -3.78 -18.73 -8.92
N ASN A 120 -2.98 -19.62 -9.50
CA ASN A 120 -2.88 -19.82 -10.96
C ASN A 120 -2.72 -18.48 -11.72
N SER A 121 -1.84 -17.63 -11.22
CA SER A 121 -1.66 -16.26 -11.72
C SER A 121 -0.36 -16.12 -12.50
N GLU A 122 -0.46 -15.88 -13.79
CA GLU A 122 0.68 -15.47 -14.63
C GLU A 122 1.13 -14.03 -14.32
N GLY A 123 0.29 -13.26 -13.65
CA GLY A 123 0.48 -11.84 -13.43
C GLY A 123 0.33 -11.03 -14.72
N ASN A 124 -0.21 -9.82 -14.58
CA ASN A 124 -0.36 -8.89 -15.70
C ASN A 124 0.33 -7.56 -15.40
N PHE A 125 0.89 -6.94 -16.42
CA PHE A 125 1.40 -5.58 -16.29
C PHE A 125 0.23 -4.58 -16.30
N ASN A 126 0.13 -3.84 -15.19
CA ASN A 126 -0.91 -2.85 -14.98
C ASN A 126 -0.30 -1.50 -14.61
N VAL A 127 -0.98 -0.42 -14.98
CA VAL A 127 -0.64 0.91 -14.49
C VAL A 127 -1.03 1.01 -13.01
N GLY A 128 -0.04 1.22 -12.17
CA GLY A 128 -0.23 1.53 -10.76
C GLY A 128 -0.58 2.99 -10.53
N ASP A 129 0.36 3.77 -9.99
CA ASP A 129 0.21 5.23 -9.89
C ASP A 129 0.43 5.88 -11.25
N ALA A 130 -0.38 6.88 -11.60
CA ALA A 130 -0.21 7.72 -12.79
C ALA A 130 -0.83 9.08 -12.50
N TYR A 131 -0.02 10.04 -12.02
CA TYR A 131 -0.54 11.31 -11.56
C TYR A 131 0.40 12.49 -11.84
N VAL A 132 -0.21 13.66 -11.99
CA VAL A 132 0.49 14.94 -11.99
C VAL A 132 0.52 15.49 -10.57
N LYS A 133 1.67 15.99 -10.15
CA LYS A 133 1.85 16.67 -8.88
C LYS A 133 2.22 18.14 -9.13
N ILE A 134 1.45 19.04 -8.56
CA ILE A 134 1.70 20.46 -8.57
C ILE A 134 2.08 20.87 -7.15
N LYS A 135 3.30 21.37 -6.97
CA LYS A 135 3.84 21.78 -5.68
C LYS A 135 3.86 23.28 -5.55
N LYS A 136 3.38 23.78 -4.42
CA LYS A 136 3.47 25.19 -4.03
C LYS A 136 2.95 26.14 -5.13
N PRO A 137 1.76 25.93 -5.73
CA PRO A 137 1.25 26.79 -6.77
C PRO A 137 1.08 28.25 -6.30
N PHE A 138 0.92 28.44 -5.00
CA PHE A 138 0.80 29.75 -4.35
C PHE A 138 2.04 30.12 -3.52
N GLY A 139 3.20 29.51 -3.80
CA GLY A 139 4.46 29.80 -3.09
C GLY A 139 4.59 29.16 -1.69
N THR A 140 3.52 28.54 -1.17
CA THR A 140 3.47 27.94 0.17
C THR A 140 3.39 26.42 0.14
N SER A 141 3.91 25.73 1.16
CA SER A 141 3.76 24.30 1.35
C SER A 141 2.37 23.87 1.83
N LEU A 142 1.53 24.83 2.23
CA LEU A 142 0.18 24.57 2.68
C LEU A 142 -0.72 24.01 1.58
N VAL A 143 -0.45 24.32 0.30
CA VAL A 143 -1.27 23.86 -0.81
C VAL A 143 -0.41 23.20 -1.87
N ASN A 144 -0.68 21.93 -2.12
CA ASN A 144 -0.14 21.17 -3.24
C ASN A 144 -1.27 20.31 -3.81
N PHE A 145 -1.22 20.02 -5.09
CA PHE A 145 -2.23 19.17 -5.74
C PHE A 145 -1.61 17.90 -6.28
N ARG A 146 -2.43 16.84 -6.29
CA ARG A 146 -2.16 15.60 -7.00
C ARG A 146 -3.42 15.23 -7.77
N LEU A 147 -3.28 14.98 -9.05
CA LEU A 147 -4.39 14.80 -9.98
C LEU A 147 -4.25 13.46 -10.70
N TYR A 148 -5.35 12.80 -10.93
CA TYR A 148 -5.53 11.53 -11.61
C TYR A 148 -5.29 10.31 -10.71
N ARG A 149 -4.59 9.30 -11.20
CA ARG A 149 -4.52 7.99 -10.57
C ARG A 149 -3.45 7.94 -9.49
N ALA A 150 -3.84 8.23 -8.25
CA ALA A 150 -2.94 8.18 -7.10
C ALA A 150 -3.65 7.58 -5.88
N LYS A 151 -2.88 6.94 -5.00
CA LYS A 151 -3.41 6.47 -3.71
C LYS A 151 -3.86 7.64 -2.86
N ILE A 152 -5.00 7.48 -2.20
CA ILE A 152 -5.41 8.35 -1.09
C ILE A 152 -4.79 7.84 0.22
N ASP A 153 -4.65 8.72 1.20
CA ASP A 153 -4.01 8.38 2.49
C ASP A 153 -5.04 7.78 3.47
N VAL A 154 -5.53 6.58 3.16
CA VAL A 154 -6.47 5.86 4.05
C VAL A 154 -5.76 5.29 5.27
N SER A 155 -4.46 4.99 5.16
CA SER A 155 -3.65 4.31 6.15
C SER A 155 -2.18 4.64 5.92
N ARG A 156 -1.39 4.69 6.99
CA ARG A 156 0.05 4.94 6.88
C ARG A 156 0.74 3.83 6.09
N THR A 157 0.49 2.57 6.44
CA THR A 157 1.12 1.44 5.75
C THR A 157 0.73 1.35 4.28
N GLU A 158 -0.49 1.79 3.92
CA GLU A 158 -0.91 1.81 2.50
C GLU A 158 -0.12 2.84 1.68
N THR A 159 0.22 3.97 2.26
CA THR A 159 0.94 5.04 1.56
C THR A 159 2.47 4.94 1.65
N VAL A 160 3.01 4.18 2.59
CA VAL A 160 4.43 3.80 2.59
C VAL A 160 4.70 2.95 1.35
N LYS A 161 5.78 3.27 0.62
CA LYS A 161 6.20 2.47 -0.53
C LYS A 161 6.45 1.04 -0.10
N SER A 162 5.96 0.07 -0.87
CA SER A 162 6.12 -1.36 -0.55
C SER A 162 7.57 -1.86 -0.51
N ALA A 163 8.53 -1.07 -0.98
CA ALA A 163 9.96 -1.33 -0.76
C ALA A 163 10.42 -0.95 0.66
N ARG A 164 9.66 -0.16 1.40
CA ARG A 164 10.03 0.43 2.68
C ARG A 164 9.18 -0.07 3.86
N VAL A 165 8.37 -1.09 3.63
CA VAL A 165 7.61 -1.78 4.69
C VAL A 165 8.48 -2.85 5.35
N ILE A 166 8.26 -3.11 6.61
CA ILE A 166 8.94 -4.18 7.36
C ILE A 166 8.52 -5.52 6.77
N VAL A 167 7.23 -5.79 6.76
CA VAL A 167 6.63 -7.01 6.20
C VAL A 167 6.22 -6.74 4.76
N TYR A 168 6.61 -7.63 3.83
CA TYR A 168 6.30 -7.46 2.41
C TYR A 168 4.78 -7.46 2.13
N ASP A 169 4.00 -8.17 2.94
CA ASP A 169 2.55 -8.14 2.91
C ASP A 169 2.00 -7.16 3.94
N ARG A 170 1.04 -6.37 3.50
CA ARG A 170 0.33 -5.46 4.40
C ARG A 170 -0.63 -6.22 5.29
N PRO A 171 -1.03 -5.65 6.44
CA PRO A 171 -2.14 -6.16 7.23
C PRO A 171 -3.41 -6.29 6.37
N TYR A 172 -4.18 -7.35 6.57
CA TYR A 172 -5.40 -7.62 5.81
C TYR A 172 -6.38 -6.45 5.89
N ILE A 173 -6.59 -5.93 7.11
CA ILE A 173 -7.49 -4.80 7.34
C ILE A 173 -7.04 -3.52 6.62
N ALA A 174 -5.74 -3.22 6.60
CA ALA A 174 -5.23 -2.06 5.89
C ALA A 174 -5.33 -2.22 4.37
N ASP A 175 -5.16 -3.45 3.88
CA ASP A 175 -5.34 -3.80 2.48
C ASP A 175 -6.81 -3.67 2.05
N ALA A 176 -7.74 -4.11 2.89
CA ALA A 176 -9.16 -3.93 2.69
C ALA A 176 -9.55 -2.45 2.68
N ALA A 177 -9.08 -1.66 3.65
CA ALA A 177 -9.36 -0.23 3.75
C ALA A 177 -8.98 0.54 2.47
N ALA A 178 -7.85 0.18 1.86
CA ALA A 178 -7.40 0.81 0.62
C ALA A 178 -8.33 0.56 -0.58
N GLN A 179 -9.01 -0.58 -0.61
CA GLN A 179 -9.94 -0.97 -1.66
C GLN A 179 -11.37 -0.53 -1.38
N TYR A 180 -11.69 -0.30 -0.11
CA TYR A 180 -13.03 -0.02 0.38
C TYR A 180 -13.57 1.34 -0.10
N ILE A 181 -12.73 2.34 -0.20
CA ILE A 181 -13.12 3.72 -0.57
C ILE A 181 -12.83 4.05 -2.03
N SER A 182 -11.63 3.77 -2.51
CA SER A 182 -11.17 4.19 -3.83
C SER A 182 -11.08 3.01 -4.79
N PHE A 183 -11.66 3.16 -5.97
CA PHE A 183 -11.64 2.15 -7.01
C PHE A 183 -10.22 1.60 -7.24
N ASN A 184 -10.06 0.28 -7.08
CA ASN A 184 -8.76 -0.40 -7.18
C ASN A 184 -7.63 0.30 -6.42
N ARG A 185 -7.92 0.89 -5.23
CA ARG A 185 -6.99 1.67 -4.38
C ARG A 185 -6.48 2.98 -4.99
N ARG A 186 -6.75 3.25 -6.26
CA ARG A 186 -6.16 4.34 -7.06
C ARG A 186 -7.13 4.87 -8.11
N GLY A 187 -8.40 4.92 -7.81
CA GLY A 187 -9.40 5.56 -8.67
C GLY A 187 -8.94 6.96 -9.08
N ALA A 188 -9.41 7.43 -10.23
CA ALA A 188 -9.15 8.81 -10.64
C ALA A 188 -9.62 9.77 -9.55
N ASN A 189 -8.74 10.65 -9.10
CA ASN A 189 -9.02 11.54 -7.99
C ASN A 189 -8.28 12.87 -8.09
N VAL A 190 -8.77 13.84 -7.35
CA VAL A 190 -8.15 15.14 -7.09
C VAL A 190 -7.83 15.20 -5.61
N GLN A 191 -6.58 15.47 -5.27
CA GLN A 191 -6.11 15.57 -3.90
C GLN A 191 -5.51 16.95 -3.68
N MET A 192 -5.86 17.57 -2.56
CA MET A 192 -5.16 18.70 -1.99
C MET A 192 -4.37 18.20 -0.78
N LEU A 193 -3.08 18.49 -0.77
CA LEU A 193 -2.16 18.09 0.29
C LEU A 193 -1.43 19.33 0.80
N GLY A 194 -1.22 19.39 2.09
CA GLY A 194 -0.46 20.47 2.69
C GLY A 194 0.33 20.04 3.90
N ASP A 195 1.29 20.86 4.23
CA ASP A 195 2.02 20.77 5.49
C ASP A 195 2.20 22.15 6.13
N TRP A 196 1.97 22.23 7.42
CA TRP A 196 2.31 23.38 8.23
C TRP A 196 3.56 23.05 9.05
N GLU A 197 4.65 23.77 8.79
CA GLU A 197 5.94 23.61 9.45
C GLU A 197 6.48 22.16 9.44
N LYS A 198 6.00 21.33 8.51
CA LYS A 198 6.25 19.87 8.45
C LYS A 198 5.79 19.11 9.70
N LYS A 199 5.05 19.75 10.60
CA LYS A 199 4.53 19.14 11.84
C LYS A 199 3.09 18.70 11.71
N ILE A 200 2.29 19.44 10.95
CA ILE A 200 0.90 19.08 10.66
C ILE A 200 0.82 18.81 9.16
N HIS A 201 0.39 17.62 8.80
CA HIS A 201 0.13 17.23 7.42
C HIS A 201 -1.34 16.95 7.23
N TYR A 202 -1.87 17.33 6.10
CA TYR A 202 -3.24 16.99 5.75
C TYR A 202 -3.37 16.59 4.28
N GLN A 203 -4.39 15.81 4.01
CA GLN A 203 -4.88 15.48 2.70
C GLN A 203 -6.39 15.59 2.70
N ILE A 204 -6.92 16.20 1.65
CA ILE A 204 -8.35 16.15 1.29
C ILE A 204 -8.40 15.58 -0.12
N ALA A 205 -9.36 14.71 -0.40
CA ALA A 205 -9.50 14.15 -1.73
C ALA A 205 -10.97 13.89 -2.09
N VAL A 206 -11.22 13.90 -3.40
CA VAL A 206 -12.47 13.48 -4.03
C VAL A 206 -12.13 12.69 -5.29
N GLY A 207 -12.88 11.63 -5.57
CA GLY A 207 -12.59 10.81 -6.76
C GLY A 207 -13.50 9.61 -6.95
N SER A 208 -13.11 8.74 -7.87
CA SER A 208 -13.87 7.54 -8.24
C SER A 208 -13.96 6.57 -7.07
N ALA A 209 -15.18 6.30 -6.65
CA ALA A 209 -15.50 5.41 -5.55
C ALA A 209 -15.22 3.94 -5.90
N SER A 210 -15.05 3.12 -4.88
CA SER A 210 -14.94 1.67 -5.04
C SER A 210 -16.28 1.06 -5.43
N SER A 211 -16.24 -0.16 -5.96
CA SER A 211 -17.44 -0.94 -6.25
C SER A 211 -18.00 -1.60 -4.98
N PRO A 212 -19.32 -1.86 -4.90
CA PRO A 212 -19.96 -2.57 -3.79
C PRO A 212 -19.41 -3.97 -3.54
N ASP A 213 -18.91 -4.65 -4.59
CA ASP A 213 -18.24 -5.96 -4.46
C ASP A 213 -16.99 -5.95 -3.57
N LYS A 214 -16.48 -4.76 -3.24
CA LYS A 214 -15.43 -4.53 -2.23
C LYS A 214 -15.99 -4.22 -0.85
N ALA A 215 -17.30 -4.41 -0.69
CA ALA A 215 -17.93 -4.34 0.60
C ALA A 215 -17.37 -5.40 1.57
N LEU A 216 -17.63 -5.20 2.83
CA LEU A 216 -17.39 -6.18 3.88
C LEU A 216 -18.25 -7.42 3.60
N ASP A 217 -17.79 -8.60 3.98
CA ASP A 217 -18.45 -9.87 3.70
C ASP A 217 -19.92 -9.94 4.18
N ALA A 218 -20.24 -9.11 5.16
CA ALA A 218 -21.56 -8.95 5.73
C ALA A 218 -22.64 -8.46 4.78
N SER A 219 -22.28 -7.76 3.72
CA SER A 219 -23.26 -7.24 2.77
C SER A 219 -23.88 -8.34 1.89
N GLY A 220 -23.41 -9.61 2.00
CA GLY A 220 -23.83 -10.71 1.13
C GLY A 220 -23.38 -10.56 -0.32
N VAL A 221 -22.68 -9.47 -0.67
CA VAL A 221 -22.19 -9.20 -2.02
C VAL A 221 -20.86 -9.86 -2.27
N LYS A 222 -20.08 -10.12 -1.20
CA LYS A 222 -18.79 -10.76 -1.32
C LYS A 222 -18.92 -12.29 -1.27
N GLY A 223 -18.26 -12.96 -2.18
CA GLY A 223 -18.23 -14.43 -2.26
C GLY A 223 -19.12 -15.02 -3.35
N SER A 224 -19.97 -14.21 -3.96
CA SER A 224 -20.62 -14.60 -5.20
C SER A 224 -19.79 -14.15 -6.40
N THR A 225 -19.82 -14.89 -7.47
CA THR A 225 -19.36 -14.46 -8.81
C THR A 225 -20.28 -13.39 -9.38
N ALA A 226 -20.89 -12.57 -8.54
CA ALA A 226 -21.95 -11.66 -8.89
C ALA A 226 -21.43 -10.55 -9.80
N SER A 227 -22.10 -10.35 -10.87
CA SER A 227 -22.02 -9.11 -11.62
C SER A 227 -22.73 -8.02 -10.83
N VAL A 228 -22.05 -6.92 -10.59
CA VAL A 228 -22.64 -5.72 -9.99
C VAL A 228 -22.89 -4.71 -11.08
N GLU A 229 -24.13 -4.28 -11.24
CA GLU A 229 -24.52 -3.19 -12.13
C GLU A 229 -24.87 -1.96 -11.29
N MET A 230 -24.17 -0.85 -11.55
CA MET A 230 -24.34 0.40 -10.82
C MET A 230 -25.32 1.31 -11.56
N ASP A 231 -26.40 1.71 -10.90
CA ASP A 231 -27.36 2.70 -11.40
C ASP A 231 -26.95 4.13 -11.03
N ASP A 232 -26.45 4.31 -9.79
CA ASP A 232 -26.07 5.63 -9.26
C ASP A 232 -24.96 5.49 -8.23
N GLN A 233 -23.87 6.24 -8.43
CA GLN A 233 -22.73 6.23 -7.54
C GLN A 233 -22.17 7.64 -7.37
N SER A 234 -22.04 8.07 -6.12
CA SER A 234 -21.33 9.30 -5.77
C SER A 234 -19.83 9.11 -5.85
N PHE A 235 -19.09 10.21 -6.06
CA PHE A 235 -17.67 10.22 -5.78
C PHE A 235 -17.42 9.95 -4.29
N PHE A 236 -16.30 9.31 -3.98
CA PHE A 236 -15.81 9.34 -2.61
C PHE A 236 -15.27 10.73 -2.28
N TYR A 237 -15.32 11.09 -1.01
CA TYR A 237 -14.63 12.25 -0.47
C TYR A 237 -14.14 11.99 0.95
N GLY A 238 -13.23 12.83 1.40
CA GLY A 238 -12.75 12.77 2.78
C GLY A 238 -11.36 13.35 2.93
N GLY A 239 -10.74 13.04 4.05
CA GLY A 239 -9.41 13.56 4.34
C GLY A 239 -8.74 12.89 5.53
N LYS A 240 -7.49 13.26 5.70
CA LYS A 240 -6.62 12.83 6.80
C LYS A 240 -5.83 13.99 7.33
N ILE A 241 -5.65 14.01 8.63
CA ILE A 241 -4.73 14.90 9.34
C ILE A 241 -3.69 14.05 10.09
N ARG A 242 -2.46 14.54 10.16
CA ARG A 242 -1.36 13.88 10.87
C ARG A 242 -0.49 14.91 11.58
N LEU A 243 -0.14 14.58 12.81
CA LEU A 243 0.76 15.36 13.67
C LEU A 243 2.12 14.66 13.77
N SER A 244 3.20 15.40 13.55
CA SER A 244 4.59 14.95 13.59
C SER A 244 5.42 15.94 14.42
N PRO A 245 5.49 15.78 15.76
CA PRO A 245 6.00 16.81 16.67
C PRO A 245 7.54 17.01 16.58
N PHE A 246 8.28 16.06 16.05
CA PHE A 246 9.75 16.13 15.98
C PHE A 246 10.24 16.74 14.67
N ASN A 247 9.96 18.04 14.45
CA ASN A 247 10.42 18.82 13.29
C ASN A 247 9.93 18.31 11.91
N GLY A 248 8.96 17.40 11.88
CA GLY A 248 8.39 16.83 10.66
C GLY A 248 9.36 16.02 9.82
N TRP A 249 10.49 15.59 10.38
CA TRP A 249 11.48 14.81 9.67
C TRP A 249 10.92 13.49 9.15
N GLU A 250 10.14 12.80 9.95
CA GLU A 250 9.46 11.53 9.65
C GLU A 250 8.55 11.61 8.43
N GLU A 251 7.89 12.73 8.20
CA GLU A 251 7.00 12.91 7.06
C GLU A 251 7.74 13.04 5.74
N THR A 252 8.98 13.52 5.79
CA THR A 252 9.83 13.57 4.60
C THR A 252 10.47 12.22 4.28
N LYS A 253 10.52 11.31 5.24
CA LYS A 253 11.23 10.03 5.20
C LYS A 253 10.31 8.80 5.24
N ARG A 254 9.01 8.93 5.15
CA ARG A 254 8.00 7.87 5.33
C ARG A 254 8.49 6.47 4.96
N THR A 255 8.76 5.69 6.00
CA THR A 255 9.23 4.31 5.93
C THR A 255 8.78 3.60 7.20
N GLU A 256 8.84 2.28 7.26
CA GLU A 256 8.63 1.51 8.47
C GLU A 256 9.94 1.13 9.15
N SER A 257 11.07 1.19 8.44
CA SER A 257 12.39 0.95 9.01
C SER A 257 13.28 2.18 8.84
N TYR A 258 13.83 2.69 9.93
CA TYR A 258 14.61 3.95 9.98
C TYR A 258 16.10 3.75 10.23
N PHE A 259 16.56 2.52 10.49
CA PHE A 259 17.97 2.15 10.66
C PHE A 259 18.71 3.00 11.71
N GLY A 260 18.03 3.37 12.78
CA GLY A 260 18.60 4.24 13.81
C GLY A 260 18.74 5.72 13.44
N VAL A 261 18.30 6.12 12.23
CA VAL A 261 18.43 7.49 11.73
C VAL A 261 17.33 8.39 12.24
N GLY A 262 17.67 9.39 13.06
CA GLY A 262 16.74 10.37 13.58
C GLY A 262 15.82 9.80 14.67
N LYS A 263 14.75 10.51 14.94
CA LYS A 263 13.65 10.09 15.81
C LYS A 263 12.33 10.41 15.12
N HIS A 264 11.31 9.60 15.39
CA HIS A 264 10.02 9.70 14.75
C HIS A 264 8.91 9.54 15.78
N LEU A 265 7.89 10.36 15.67
CA LEU A 265 6.58 10.19 16.29
C LEU A 265 5.55 10.79 15.34
N SER A 266 4.51 10.04 15.03
CA SER A 266 3.41 10.51 14.22
C SER A 266 2.10 9.94 14.74
N ILE A 267 1.07 10.77 14.79
CA ILE A 267 -0.29 10.39 15.13
C ILE A 267 -1.21 10.96 14.05
N GLY A 268 -2.12 10.16 13.54
CA GLY A 268 -3.03 10.57 12.47
C GLY A 268 -4.43 10.03 12.63
N ALA A 269 -5.37 10.74 12.00
CA ALA A 269 -6.75 10.30 11.86
C ALA A 269 -7.27 10.62 10.46
N ALA A 270 -8.09 9.74 9.92
CA ALA A 270 -8.71 9.88 8.61
C ALA A 270 -10.21 9.56 8.67
N TYR A 271 -10.97 10.27 7.84
CA TYR A 271 -12.37 9.98 7.54
C TYR A 271 -12.58 10.01 6.02
N TRP A 272 -13.22 8.98 5.49
CA TRP A 272 -13.55 8.85 4.09
C TRP A 272 -14.97 8.34 3.93
N ALA A 273 -15.70 8.80 2.91
CA ALA A 273 -17.08 8.43 2.69
C ALA A 273 -17.43 8.30 1.20
N ILE A 274 -18.39 7.42 0.91
CA ILE A 274 -19.11 7.34 -0.35
C ILE A 274 -20.60 7.51 0.00
N PRO A 275 -21.19 8.68 -0.27
CA PRO A 275 -22.55 9.01 0.22
C PRO A 275 -23.65 8.17 -0.39
N LYS A 276 -23.40 7.58 -1.58
CA LYS A 276 -24.43 6.84 -2.29
C LYS A 276 -23.81 5.81 -3.22
N MET A 277 -24.31 4.58 -3.14
CA MET A 277 -24.06 3.48 -4.04
C MET A 277 -25.36 2.73 -4.23
N LYS A 278 -25.92 2.78 -5.44
CA LYS A 278 -27.19 2.15 -5.77
C LYS A 278 -27.07 1.35 -7.05
N GLY A 279 -27.72 0.19 -7.09
CA GLY A 279 -27.71 -0.66 -8.26
C GLY A 279 -28.29 -2.04 -7.98
N THR A 280 -27.91 -2.99 -8.81
CA THR A 280 -28.28 -4.39 -8.69
C THR A 280 -27.04 -5.27 -8.55
N ALA A 281 -27.17 -6.36 -7.81
CA ALA A 281 -26.17 -7.41 -7.71
C ALA A 281 -26.84 -8.76 -8.02
N ASP A 282 -26.19 -9.58 -8.85
CA ASP A 282 -26.59 -10.97 -9.05
C ASP A 282 -25.87 -11.82 -8.00
N VAL A 283 -26.62 -12.32 -7.05
CA VAL A 283 -26.13 -13.20 -5.99
C VAL A 283 -26.63 -14.60 -6.25
N SER A 284 -25.76 -15.45 -6.76
CA SER A 284 -26.09 -16.87 -7.07
C SER A 284 -27.33 -17.05 -7.96
N GLY A 285 -27.48 -16.20 -8.96
CA GLY A 285 -28.61 -16.23 -9.90
C GLY A 285 -29.86 -15.46 -9.42
N THR A 286 -29.78 -14.77 -8.30
CA THR A 286 -30.84 -13.89 -7.79
C THR A 286 -30.40 -12.43 -7.90
N ILE A 287 -31.15 -11.64 -8.66
CA ILE A 287 -30.91 -10.21 -8.78
C ILE A 287 -31.49 -9.51 -7.56
N ALA A 288 -30.63 -8.80 -6.82
CA ALA A 288 -30.99 -8.02 -5.66
C ALA A 288 -30.68 -6.54 -5.87
N ASN A 289 -31.59 -5.66 -5.48
CA ASN A 289 -31.33 -4.23 -5.43
C ASN A 289 -30.54 -3.88 -4.18
N PHE A 290 -29.66 -2.89 -4.28
CA PHE A 290 -29.00 -2.30 -3.12
C PHE A 290 -29.01 -0.76 -3.19
N ASP A 291 -29.10 -0.12 -2.03
CA ASP A 291 -28.84 1.31 -1.80
C ASP A 291 -28.09 1.44 -0.48
N LEU A 292 -26.85 1.87 -0.54
CA LEU A 292 -25.98 1.97 0.63
C LEU A 292 -25.11 3.22 0.62
N ASN A 293 -24.72 3.65 1.83
CA ASN A 293 -23.67 4.63 2.07
C ASN A 293 -22.48 3.93 2.71
N ARG A 294 -21.30 4.42 2.48
CA ARG A 294 -20.07 3.82 3.00
C ARG A 294 -19.20 4.85 3.72
N GLU A 295 -18.68 4.47 4.88
CA GLU A 295 -17.77 5.30 5.66
C GLU A 295 -16.57 4.49 6.16
N LEU A 296 -15.42 5.13 6.27
CA LEU A 296 -14.19 4.58 6.81
C LEU A 296 -13.55 5.58 7.76
N ILE A 297 -13.28 5.14 8.99
CA ILE A 297 -12.47 5.86 9.97
C ILE A 297 -11.17 5.10 10.16
N ASN A 298 -10.05 5.80 10.16
CA ASN A 298 -8.74 5.26 10.53
C ASN A 298 -8.09 6.16 11.57
N VAL A 299 -7.49 5.54 12.57
CA VAL A 299 -6.61 6.20 13.55
C VAL A 299 -5.28 5.48 13.55
N GLU A 300 -4.19 6.22 13.49
CA GLU A 300 -2.85 5.65 13.40
C GLU A 300 -1.86 6.32 14.34
N ALA A 301 -0.90 5.54 14.80
CA ALA A 301 0.27 6.03 15.51
C ALA A 301 1.51 5.26 15.08
N SER A 302 2.66 5.95 15.01
CA SER A 302 3.95 5.31 14.77
C SER A 302 5.06 6.06 15.48
N ALA A 303 6.05 5.32 15.97
CA ALA A 303 7.20 5.89 16.66
C ALA A 303 8.49 5.15 16.26
N HIS A 304 9.60 5.88 16.28
CA HIS A 304 10.93 5.34 16.07
C HIS A 304 11.93 6.05 16.98
N TYR A 305 12.77 5.26 17.60
CA TYR A 305 13.91 5.76 18.36
C TYR A 305 15.07 4.77 18.30
N LYS A 306 16.25 5.23 17.92
CA LYS A 306 17.42 4.37 17.66
C LYS A 306 17.05 3.28 16.64
N GLY A 307 17.32 2.00 16.95
CA GLY A 307 16.92 0.87 16.08
C GLY A 307 15.47 0.41 16.22
N PHE A 308 14.73 0.88 17.23
CA PHE A 308 13.38 0.42 17.53
C PHE A 308 12.33 1.21 16.73
N PHE A 309 11.40 0.51 16.09
CA PHE A 309 10.22 1.07 15.45
C PHE A 309 8.98 0.34 15.92
N ILE A 310 7.88 1.09 16.07
CA ILE A 310 6.53 0.56 16.35
C ILE A 310 5.50 1.37 15.57
N GLN A 311 4.47 0.71 15.08
CA GLN A 311 3.32 1.29 14.44
C GLN A 311 2.07 0.49 14.78
N GLY A 312 0.95 1.20 14.97
CA GLY A 312 -0.38 0.60 15.08
C GLY A 312 -1.41 1.45 14.37
N GLU A 313 -2.43 0.80 13.83
CA GLU A 313 -3.57 1.43 13.19
C GLU A 313 -4.86 0.73 13.60
N TYR A 314 -5.91 1.51 13.83
CA TYR A 314 -7.28 1.04 14.05
C TYR A 314 -8.15 1.50 12.89
N PHE A 315 -9.06 0.65 12.46
CA PHE A 315 -10.01 0.92 11.38
C PHE A 315 -11.44 0.62 11.85
N LYS A 316 -12.36 1.47 11.42
CA LYS A 316 -13.79 1.20 11.51
C LYS A 316 -14.43 1.45 10.15
N PHE A 317 -15.11 0.43 9.66
CA PHE A 317 -15.86 0.45 8.41
C PHE A 317 -17.35 0.47 8.75
N ASN A 318 -18.12 1.21 7.98
CA ASN A 318 -19.56 1.28 8.16
C ASN A 318 -20.25 1.36 6.80
N ASP A 319 -21.02 0.32 6.46
CA ASP A 319 -21.92 0.31 5.33
C ASP A 319 -23.36 0.46 5.88
N THR A 320 -23.94 1.66 5.75
CA THR A 320 -25.35 1.90 6.09
C THR A 320 -26.20 1.50 4.91
N VAL A 321 -26.91 0.40 5.05
CA VAL A 321 -27.82 -0.14 4.04
C VAL A 321 -29.19 0.49 4.20
N LYS A 322 -29.70 1.18 3.19
CA LYS A 322 -31.03 1.76 3.13
C LYS A 322 -32.04 0.78 2.52
N GLU A 323 -31.61 0.03 1.55
CA GLU A 323 -32.40 -0.98 0.85
C GLU A 323 -31.49 -2.15 0.48
N TRP A 324 -31.92 -3.35 0.82
CA TRP A 324 -31.27 -4.58 0.42
C TRP A 324 -32.33 -5.67 0.24
N ALA A 325 -32.52 -6.09 -0.98
CA ALA A 325 -33.58 -7.02 -1.35
C ALA A 325 -33.13 -8.48 -1.49
N LEU A 326 -32.23 -8.98 -0.62
CA LEU A 326 -31.93 -10.41 -0.57
C LEU A 326 -32.90 -11.12 0.38
N PRO A 327 -33.70 -12.08 -0.13
CA PRO A 327 -34.75 -12.73 0.66
C PRO A 327 -34.25 -13.68 1.75
N ALA A 328 -32.98 -14.10 1.74
CA ALA A 328 -32.53 -15.27 2.49
C ALA A 328 -31.90 -14.96 3.86
N ASN A 329 -31.40 -13.76 4.14
CA ASN A 329 -30.56 -13.55 5.33
C ASN A 329 -31.05 -12.41 6.26
N GLY A 330 -32.31 -12.03 6.20
CA GLY A 330 -32.87 -10.98 7.09
C GLY A 330 -32.35 -9.58 6.74
N ASN A 331 -33.05 -8.58 7.23
CA ASN A 331 -32.69 -7.17 7.05
C ASN A 331 -31.37 -6.86 7.76
N VAL A 332 -30.27 -6.84 7.03
CA VAL A 332 -28.99 -6.29 7.54
C VAL A 332 -29.07 -4.78 7.35
N GLU A 333 -29.52 -4.07 8.36
CA GLU A 333 -29.70 -2.60 8.30
C GLU A 333 -28.36 -1.85 8.27
N THR A 334 -27.28 -2.45 8.79
CA THR A 334 -25.93 -1.86 8.81
C THR A 334 -24.87 -2.93 8.82
N GLY A 335 -23.86 -2.80 7.97
CA GLY A 335 -22.64 -3.59 8.02
C GLY A 335 -21.54 -2.81 8.75
N THR A 336 -21.24 -3.14 9.99
CA THR A 336 -20.10 -2.60 10.72
C THR A 336 -18.99 -3.64 10.82
N SER A 337 -17.76 -3.17 10.64
CA SER A 337 -16.56 -3.97 10.81
C SER A 337 -15.50 -3.13 11.47
N SER A 338 -14.71 -3.71 12.34
CA SER A 338 -13.59 -3.01 12.92
C SER A 338 -12.41 -3.93 13.21
N GLY A 339 -11.27 -3.34 13.38
CA GLY A 339 -10.07 -4.08 13.77
C GLY A 339 -8.85 -3.20 13.83
N TRP A 340 -7.75 -3.81 14.17
CA TRP A 340 -6.48 -3.13 14.36
C TRP A 340 -5.32 -4.05 14.05
N TYR A 341 -4.18 -3.44 13.82
CA TYR A 341 -2.91 -4.15 13.81
C TYR A 341 -1.84 -3.35 14.53
N ALA A 342 -0.80 -4.04 14.98
CA ALA A 342 0.43 -3.45 15.47
C ALA A 342 1.63 -4.21 14.88
N VAL A 343 2.67 -3.47 14.49
CA VAL A 343 3.94 -4.01 14.01
C VAL A 343 5.10 -3.34 14.72
N SER A 344 6.11 -4.12 15.05
CA SER A 344 7.34 -3.62 15.68
C SER A 344 8.56 -4.28 15.05
N GLU A 345 9.65 -3.53 14.96
CA GLU A 345 10.97 -3.98 14.47
C GLU A 345 12.07 -3.40 15.33
N TYR A 346 13.14 -4.17 15.52
CA TYR A 346 14.39 -3.65 16.08
C TYR A 346 15.55 -3.92 15.13
N VAL A 347 16.16 -2.86 14.60
CA VAL A 347 17.32 -2.95 13.70
C VAL A 347 18.61 -2.89 14.50
N PHE A 348 19.41 -3.94 14.44
CA PHE A 348 20.76 -3.98 15.01
C PHE A 348 21.73 -3.27 14.04
N THR A 349 21.91 -1.97 14.23
CA THR A 349 22.74 -1.12 13.33
C THR A 349 24.21 -1.52 13.34
N ASP A 350 24.71 -2.00 14.48
CA ASP A 350 26.11 -2.41 14.66
C ASP A 350 26.37 -3.87 14.27
N PHE A 351 25.30 -4.61 13.96
CA PHE A 351 25.35 -6.02 13.58
C PHE A 351 24.73 -6.26 12.20
N GLY A 352 25.27 -5.59 11.19
CA GLY A 352 24.94 -5.83 9.79
C GLY A 352 23.47 -5.55 9.40
N TYR A 353 22.78 -4.70 10.17
CA TYR A 353 21.37 -4.34 9.92
C TYR A 353 20.42 -5.55 9.89
N VAL A 354 20.65 -6.53 10.73
CA VAL A 354 19.69 -7.61 11.00
C VAL A 354 18.60 -7.06 11.89
N ALA A 355 17.35 -7.40 11.59
CA ALA A 355 16.20 -6.81 12.24
C ALA A 355 15.09 -7.83 12.49
N PRO A 356 14.95 -8.37 13.70
CA PRO A 356 13.76 -9.12 14.10
C PRO A 356 12.55 -8.19 14.14
N PHE A 357 11.38 -8.74 13.77
CA PHE A 357 10.12 -8.05 13.80
C PHE A 357 8.96 -8.97 14.15
N VAL A 358 7.88 -8.36 14.64
CA VAL A 358 6.61 -9.03 14.91
C VAL A 358 5.45 -8.16 14.45
N ARG A 359 4.36 -8.78 14.03
CA ARG A 359 3.08 -8.12 13.76
C ARG A 359 1.94 -8.97 14.30
N TYR A 360 0.95 -8.33 14.86
CA TYR A 360 -0.32 -8.92 15.21
C TYR A 360 -1.45 -8.10 14.62
N GLU A 361 -2.50 -8.77 14.16
CA GLU A 361 -3.69 -8.19 13.57
C GLU A 361 -4.93 -8.91 14.09
N SER A 362 -5.98 -8.16 14.39
CA SER A 362 -7.29 -8.68 14.73
C SER A 362 -8.34 -7.85 14.00
N TRP A 363 -9.18 -8.52 13.24
CA TRP A 363 -10.19 -7.89 12.42
C TRP A 363 -11.51 -8.66 12.54
N ASP A 364 -12.51 -8.02 13.11
CA ASP A 364 -13.89 -8.45 13.03
C ASP A 364 -14.50 -7.88 11.75
N ARG A 365 -14.74 -8.75 10.79
CA ARG A 365 -15.24 -8.38 9.46
C ARG A 365 -16.72 -8.05 9.48
N PHE A 366 -17.45 -8.48 10.52
CA PHE A 366 -18.87 -8.22 10.70
C PHE A 366 -19.29 -8.28 12.17
N GLU A 367 -19.31 -7.12 12.83
CA GLU A 367 -19.57 -6.99 14.28
C GLU A 367 -20.97 -7.46 14.72
N SER A 368 -21.93 -7.59 13.80
CA SER A 368 -23.31 -7.97 14.13
C SER A 368 -23.55 -9.49 14.19
N ALA A 369 -22.54 -10.31 13.87
CA ALA A 369 -22.67 -11.77 13.90
C ALA A 369 -21.30 -12.42 14.21
N ASP A 370 -21.35 -13.50 14.98
CA ASP A 370 -20.17 -14.29 15.33
C ASP A 370 -19.57 -15.04 14.13
N GLY A 371 -18.31 -15.40 14.22
CA GLY A 371 -17.62 -16.21 13.22
C GLY A 371 -17.06 -15.46 12.02
N TYR A 372 -17.02 -14.12 12.07
CA TYR A 372 -16.45 -13.29 11.01
C TYR A 372 -15.06 -12.74 11.35
N GLU A 373 -14.47 -13.19 12.45
CA GLU A 373 -13.16 -12.74 12.89
C GLU A 373 -12.04 -13.31 12.00
N VAL A 374 -11.01 -12.51 11.81
CA VAL A 374 -9.73 -12.91 11.22
C VAL A 374 -8.63 -12.41 12.14
N THR A 375 -7.77 -13.29 12.59
CA THR A 375 -6.56 -12.93 13.33
C THR A 375 -5.33 -13.36 12.56
N SER A 376 -4.26 -12.55 12.65
CA SER A 376 -2.98 -12.87 12.03
C SER A 376 -1.85 -12.52 12.99
N ALA A 377 -1.03 -13.50 13.31
CA ALA A 377 0.19 -13.32 14.09
C ALA A 377 1.39 -13.69 13.22
N LEU A 378 2.36 -12.80 13.13
CA LEU A 378 3.58 -13.12 12.40
C LEU A 378 4.83 -12.60 13.11
N GLY A 379 5.92 -13.31 12.86
CA GLY A 379 7.26 -12.92 13.28
C GLY A 379 8.27 -13.25 12.20
N GLY A 380 9.41 -12.59 12.26
CA GLY A 380 10.44 -12.81 11.26
C GLY A 380 11.70 -12.02 11.49
N ILE A 381 12.59 -12.12 10.52
CA ILE A 381 13.89 -11.43 10.53
C ILE A 381 14.11 -10.85 9.14
N ASN A 382 14.41 -9.55 9.07
CA ASN A 382 14.92 -8.90 7.88
C ASN A 382 16.45 -8.75 7.99
N TRP A 383 17.13 -8.93 6.87
CA TRP A 383 18.52 -8.56 6.69
C TRP A 383 18.60 -7.48 5.62
N TYR A 384 18.94 -6.27 6.04
CA TYR A 384 19.03 -5.11 5.17
C TYR A 384 20.44 -4.95 4.61
N LEU A 385 20.72 -5.61 3.50
CA LEU A 385 22.06 -5.58 2.85
C LEU A 385 22.43 -4.18 2.34
N ARG A 386 21.46 -3.42 1.87
CA ARG A 386 21.62 -2.04 1.40
C ARG A 386 20.40 -1.19 1.79
N GLY A 387 20.08 -1.15 3.10
CA GLY A 387 18.89 -0.48 3.60
C GLY A 387 17.61 -1.03 2.93
N ASN A 388 16.66 -0.15 2.65
CA ASN A 388 15.40 -0.53 1.99
C ASN A 388 15.54 -0.88 0.50
N THR A 389 16.72 -0.74 -0.10
CA THR A 389 16.92 -1.03 -1.53
C THR A 389 17.16 -2.51 -1.77
N THR A 390 17.92 -3.15 -0.87
CA THR A 390 18.23 -4.57 -0.98
C THR A 390 18.07 -5.21 0.38
N LYS A 391 17.10 -6.10 0.49
CA LYS A 391 16.86 -6.85 1.73
C LYS A 391 16.39 -8.26 1.43
N VAL A 392 16.70 -9.16 2.36
CA VAL A 392 16.17 -10.52 2.42
C VAL A 392 15.41 -10.65 3.72
N GLY A 393 14.22 -11.24 3.68
CA GLY A 393 13.39 -11.45 4.85
C GLY A 393 12.93 -12.88 4.96
N PHE A 394 12.88 -13.40 6.17
CA PHE A 394 12.18 -14.62 6.55
C PHE A 394 10.97 -14.24 7.41
N VAL A 395 9.82 -14.86 7.14
CA VAL A 395 8.55 -14.65 7.85
C VAL A 395 7.96 -16.00 8.19
N TYR A 396 7.50 -16.14 9.42
CA TYR A 396 6.54 -17.15 9.85
C TYR A 396 5.25 -16.45 10.26
N GLN A 397 4.12 -16.90 9.75
CA GLN A 397 2.81 -16.30 9.95
C GLN A 397 1.77 -17.39 10.25
N GLU A 398 0.90 -17.11 11.22
CA GLU A 398 -0.28 -17.91 11.52
C GLU A 398 -1.52 -17.04 11.39
N ASP A 399 -2.47 -17.52 10.61
CA ASP A 399 -3.76 -16.86 10.38
C ASP A 399 -4.88 -17.79 10.81
N THR A 400 -5.84 -17.26 11.56
CA THR A 400 -7.05 -17.97 11.97
C THR A 400 -8.26 -17.25 11.40
N TYR A 401 -9.13 -17.99 10.75
CA TYR A 401 -10.36 -17.52 10.14
C TYR A 401 -11.57 -18.14 10.83
N GLY A 402 -12.48 -17.31 11.30
CA GLY A 402 -13.74 -17.73 11.90
C GLY A 402 -14.63 -18.53 10.94
N GLU A 403 -15.68 -19.14 11.48
CA GLU A 403 -16.57 -20.05 10.75
C GLU A 403 -17.12 -19.46 9.44
N ASN A 404 -17.49 -18.19 9.45
CA ASN A 404 -18.05 -17.48 8.31
C ASN A 404 -17.01 -16.79 7.41
N THR A 405 -15.71 -16.82 7.79
CA THR A 405 -14.61 -16.27 6.99
C THR A 405 -13.75 -17.32 6.31
N GLY A 406 -14.11 -18.58 6.42
CA GLY A 406 -13.42 -19.68 5.78
C GLY A 406 -13.23 -20.90 6.65
N ASN A 407 -13.39 -20.78 7.98
CA ASN A 407 -13.26 -21.85 8.97
C ASN A 407 -11.97 -22.66 8.79
N LYS A 408 -10.85 -21.97 8.85
CA LYS A 408 -9.54 -22.55 8.59
C LYS A 408 -8.45 -21.84 9.39
N ASP A 409 -7.35 -22.56 9.60
CA ASP A 409 -6.08 -22.01 10.05
C ASP A 409 -5.04 -22.13 8.93
N GLU A 410 -4.26 -21.08 8.72
CA GLU A 410 -3.17 -21.05 7.75
C GLU A 410 -1.84 -20.81 8.45
N ARG A 411 -0.83 -21.59 8.07
CA ARG A 411 0.57 -21.37 8.47
C ARG A 411 1.37 -21.09 7.24
N ILE A 412 2.11 -19.99 7.28
CA ILE A 412 2.83 -19.50 6.11
C ILE A 412 4.29 -19.27 6.48
N MET A 413 5.18 -19.93 5.77
CA MET A 413 6.62 -19.65 5.84
C MET A 413 7.06 -19.02 4.54
N ARG A 414 7.74 -17.88 4.62
CA ARG A 414 8.22 -17.16 3.43
C ARG A 414 9.66 -16.74 3.56
N ILE A 415 10.39 -16.88 2.46
CA ILE A 415 11.67 -16.21 2.22
C ILE A 415 11.45 -15.25 1.05
N THR A 416 11.68 -13.98 1.28
CA THR A 416 11.49 -12.96 0.24
C THR A 416 12.77 -12.13 0.08
N SER A 417 13.17 -11.92 -1.16
CA SER A 417 14.27 -11.04 -1.52
C SER A 417 13.76 -9.81 -2.27
N GLN A 418 14.39 -8.66 -2.03
CA GLN A 418 14.07 -7.41 -2.71
C GLN A 418 15.32 -6.76 -3.28
N TRP A 419 15.20 -6.29 -4.50
CA TRP A 419 16.21 -5.54 -5.24
C TRP A 419 15.56 -4.32 -5.87
N PHE A 420 16.10 -3.14 -5.60
CA PHE A 420 15.61 -1.89 -6.15
C PHE A 420 16.79 -1.10 -6.74
N PHE A 421 16.70 -0.82 -8.04
CA PHE A 421 17.72 -0.15 -8.87
C PHE A 421 17.20 1.18 -9.40
#